data_9f6852204e1b6b22c7786600c6032f71
#
_entry.id   9f6852204e1b6b22c7786600c6032f71
#
_cell.length_a   1.000
_cell.length_b   1.000
_cell.length_c   1.000
_cell.angle_alpha   90.00
_cell.angle_beta   90.00
_cell.angle_gamma   90.00
#
_symmetry.space_group_name_H-M   'P 1'
#
loop_
_entity.id
_entity.type
_entity.pdbx_description
1 polymer ?
#
loop_
_entity_poly.entity_id
_entity_poly.type
_entity_poly.pdbx_seq_one_letter_code
_entity_poly.pdbx_strand_id
1 'polypeptide(L)'
;MANKVTSKELPETKDQYTYVDVREANEMEEGKIDAAVNIILGQLTRKARNGDIDDLKKKKIVTYCNSGYRGNIAADELNKLGFDAITIEGGYSAWKDYRNKREG
;
A
#
# COMPACT_ATOMS: atom_id res chain seq x y z
N MET A 1 12.45 1.52 -9.95
CA MET A 1 12.02 1.55 -8.54
C MET A 1 10.73 2.34 -8.42
N ALA A 2 9.84 1.91 -7.54
CA ALA A 2 8.60 2.62 -7.33
C ALA A 2 8.82 3.96 -6.66
N ASN A 3 7.95 4.93 -6.96
CA ASN A 3 7.96 6.21 -6.28
C ASN A 3 7.47 6.03 -4.85
N LYS A 4 8.10 6.74 -3.93
CA LYS A 4 7.74 6.72 -2.52
C LYS A 4 7.11 8.04 -2.13
N VAL A 5 6.12 7.97 -1.24
CA VAL A 5 5.54 9.16 -0.63
C VAL A 5 5.69 9.04 0.87
N THR A 6 5.86 10.17 1.54
CA THR A 6 5.89 10.17 3.00
C THR A 6 4.47 10.14 3.53
N SER A 7 4.32 9.70 4.77
CA SER A 7 3.00 9.70 5.42
C SER A 7 2.38 11.09 5.44
N LYS A 8 3.21 12.12 5.58
CA LYS A 8 2.77 13.51 5.60
C LYS A 8 2.15 13.95 4.27
N GLU A 9 2.65 13.40 3.16
CA GLU A 9 2.20 13.79 1.83
C GLU A 9 0.87 13.14 1.43
N LEU A 10 0.44 12.11 2.17
CA LEU A 10 -0.80 11.41 1.84
C LEU A 10 -2.01 12.22 2.33
N PRO A 11 -3.07 12.30 1.51
CA PRO A 11 -4.26 13.03 1.91
C PRO A 11 -4.98 12.31 3.05
N GLU A 12 -5.71 13.05 3.83
CA GLU A 12 -6.51 12.47 4.91
C GLU A 12 -7.74 11.76 4.38
N THR A 13 -8.23 12.16 3.21
CA THR A 13 -9.37 11.49 2.59
C THR A 13 -8.87 10.27 1.85
N LYS A 14 -9.60 9.17 2.01
CA LYS A 14 -9.19 7.88 1.46
C LYS A 14 -9.74 7.61 0.07
N ASP A 15 -10.53 8.56 -0.45
CA ASP A 15 -11.25 8.36 -1.72
C ASP A 15 -10.36 8.47 -2.95
N GLN A 16 -9.22 9.15 -2.83
CA GLN A 16 -8.33 9.39 -3.97
C GLN A 16 -7.42 8.22 -4.29
N TYR A 17 -7.19 7.34 -3.32
CA TYR A 17 -6.26 6.22 -3.47
C TYR A 17 -6.89 4.92 -3.01
N THR A 18 -6.39 3.82 -3.56
CA THR A 18 -6.67 2.49 -3.02
C THR A 18 -5.45 2.06 -2.24
N TYR A 19 -5.60 1.81 -0.96
CA TYR A 19 -4.49 1.36 -0.11
C TYR A 19 -4.44 -0.15 -0.13
N VAL A 20 -3.28 -0.71 -0.44
CA VAL A 20 -3.07 -2.16 -0.50
C VAL A 20 -2.01 -2.55 0.52
N ASP A 21 -2.44 -3.27 1.53
CA ASP A 21 -1.57 -3.81 2.58
C ASP A 21 -1.03 -5.14 2.10
N VAL A 22 0.28 -5.23 1.91
CA VAL A 22 0.90 -6.45 1.36
C VAL A 22 1.53 -7.33 2.44
N ARG A 23 1.21 -7.04 3.71
CA ARG A 23 1.67 -7.87 4.83
C ARG A 23 0.89 -9.17 4.90
N GLU A 24 1.43 -10.12 5.66
CA GLU A 24 0.69 -11.34 5.98
C GLU A 24 -0.52 -11.02 6.85
N ALA A 25 -1.56 -11.86 6.78
CA ALA A 25 -2.81 -11.58 7.48
C ALA A 25 -2.64 -11.40 8.98
N ASN A 26 -1.74 -12.18 9.60
CA ASN A 26 -1.53 -12.09 11.05
C ASN A 26 -0.87 -10.77 11.47
N GLU A 27 -0.14 -10.13 10.59
CA GLU A 27 0.47 -8.82 10.89
C GLU A 27 -0.58 -7.73 11.05
N MET A 28 -1.75 -7.91 10.45
CA MET A 28 -2.82 -6.93 10.51
C MET A 28 -3.52 -6.86 11.86
N GLU A 29 -3.27 -7.83 12.73
CA GLU A 29 -3.79 -7.81 14.09
C GLU A 29 -3.27 -6.61 14.88
N GLU A 30 -2.11 -6.10 14.52
CA GLU A 30 -1.52 -4.92 15.17
C GLU A 30 -2.11 -3.62 14.66
N GLY A 31 -2.95 -3.68 13.65
CA GLY A 31 -3.58 -2.52 13.04
C GLY A 31 -3.28 -2.42 11.56
N LYS A 32 -4.05 -1.59 10.88
CA LYS A 32 -3.89 -1.35 9.44
C LYS A 32 -4.44 0.04 9.12
N ILE A 33 -4.16 0.51 7.91
CA ILE A 33 -4.81 1.74 7.41
C ILE A 33 -6.26 1.38 7.09
N ASP A 34 -7.20 2.19 7.55
CA ASP A 34 -8.63 1.95 7.33
C ASP A 34 -8.92 1.80 5.84
N ALA A 35 -9.83 0.90 5.51
CA ALA A 35 -10.25 0.61 4.15
C ALA A 35 -9.16 0.00 3.27
N ALA A 36 -7.99 -0.34 3.82
CA ALA A 36 -6.95 -1.00 3.03
C ALA A 36 -7.38 -2.41 2.65
N VAL A 37 -7.06 -2.78 1.43
CA VAL A 37 -7.27 -4.15 0.94
C VAL A 37 -6.01 -4.94 1.24
N ASN A 38 -6.16 -6.12 1.83
CA ASN A 38 -5.01 -6.97 2.12
C ASN A 38 -4.78 -7.95 0.97
N ILE A 39 -3.66 -7.79 0.28
CA ILE A 39 -3.23 -8.74 -0.76
C ILE A 39 -1.77 -9.03 -0.47
N ILE A 40 -1.48 -10.19 0.08
CA ILE A 40 -0.10 -10.52 0.48
C ILE A 40 0.83 -10.51 -0.73
N LEU A 41 2.07 -10.08 -0.50
CA LEU A 41 3.03 -9.89 -1.59
C LEU A 41 3.19 -11.13 -2.45
N GLY A 42 3.23 -12.31 -1.83
CA GLY A 42 3.42 -13.56 -2.55
C GLY A 42 2.30 -13.91 -3.55
N GLN A 43 1.14 -13.27 -3.43
CA GLN A 43 0.00 -13.52 -4.33
C GLN A 43 -0.27 -12.35 -5.26
N LEU A 44 0.28 -11.18 -4.95
CA LEU A 44 -0.09 -9.94 -5.64
C LEU A 44 0.20 -10.01 -7.14
N THR A 45 1.40 -10.40 -7.52
CA THR A 45 1.80 -10.44 -8.92
C THR A 45 0.94 -11.40 -9.72
N ARG A 46 0.66 -12.56 -9.16
CA ARG A 46 -0.18 -13.56 -9.82
C ARG A 46 -1.61 -13.04 -10.04
N LYS A 47 -2.19 -12.43 -9.01
CA LYS A 47 -3.55 -11.88 -9.13
C LYS A 47 -3.61 -10.76 -10.15
N ALA A 48 -2.57 -9.91 -10.17
CA ALA A 48 -2.51 -8.82 -11.14
C ALA A 48 -2.40 -9.34 -12.57
N ARG A 49 -1.57 -10.35 -12.79
CA ARG A 49 -1.41 -10.95 -14.12
C ARG A 49 -2.66 -11.65 -14.61
N ASN A 50 -3.42 -12.25 -13.69
CA ASN A 50 -4.64 -12.98 -14.03
C ASN A 50 -5.84 -12.07 -14.26
N GLY A 51 -5.72 -10.78 -14.01
CA GLY A 51 -6.84 -9.86 -14.13
C GLY A 51 -7.76 -9.84 -12.91
N ASP A 52 -7.38 -10.53 -11.83
CA ASP A 52 -8.22 -10.66 -10.65
C ASP A 52 -8.41 -9.34 -9.89
N ILE A 53 -7.52 -8.38 -10.10
CA ILE A 53 -7.56 -7.08 -9.41
C ILE A 53 -7.55 -5.91 -10.40
N ASP A 54 -8.02 -6.14 -11.63
CA ASP A 54 -8.02 -5.09 -12.66
C ASP A 54 -8.87 -3.88 -12.27
N ASP A 55 -9.88 -4.05 -11.44
CA ASP A 55 -10.68 -2.92 -10.95
C ASP A 55 -9.85 -1.92 -10.14
N LEU A 56 -8.72 -2.35 -9.59
CA LEU A 56 -7.83 -1.44 -8.86
C LEU A 56 -7.09 -0.48 -9.78
N LYS A 57 -7.11 -0.71 -11.09
CA LYS A 57 -6.51 0.21 -12.06
C LYS A 57 -7.24 1.54 -12.16
N LYS A 58 -8.45 1.62 -11.62
CA LYS A 58 -9.28 2.82 -11.69
C LYS A 58 -8.74 3.97 -10.85
N LYS A 59 -7.93 3.68 -9.85
CA LYS A 59 -7.36 4.68 -8.95
C LYS A 59 -5.87 4.43 -8.77
N LYS A 60 -5.19 5.46 -8.32
CA LYS A 60 -3.80 5.30 -7.91
C LYS A 60 -3.75 4.41 -6.66
N ILE A 61 -2.80 3.49 -6.65
CA ILE A 61 -2.64 2.53 -5.56
C ILE A 61 -1.50 2.99 -4.65
N VAL A 62 -1.70 2.87 -3.35
CA VAL A 62 -0.65 3.07 -2.35
C VAL A 62 -0.43 1.74 -1.67
N THR A 63 0.73 1.13 -1.92
CA THR A 63 1.09 -0.13 -1.27
C THR A 63 1.88 0.13 0.00
N TYR A 64 1.80 -0.76 0.97
CA TYR A 64 2.62 -0.64 2.16
C TYR A 64 2.79 -1.99 2.86
N CYS A 65 3.88 -2.08 3.62
CA CYS A 65 4.12 -3.14 4.57
C CYS A 65 4.52 -2.47 5.89
N ASN A 66 5.18 -3.16 6.81
CA ASN A 66 5.55 -2.54 8.08
C ASN A 66 6.67 -1.53 7.94
N SER A 67 7.74 -1.86 7.20
CA SER A 67 8.95 -1.02 7.12
C SER A 67 9.17 -0.38 5.74
N GLY A 68 8.40 -0.78 4.74
CA GLY A 68 8.50 -0.23 3.38
C GLY A 68 9.07 -1.17 2.34
N TYR A 69 9.80 -2.21 2.72
CA TYR A 69 10.50 -3.09 1.78
C TYR A 69 9.53 -3.85 0.86
N ARG A 70 8.59 -4.59 1.45
CA ARG A 70 7.62 -5.36 0.68
C ARG A 70 6.68 -4.45 -0.11
N GLY A 71 6.32 -3.30 0.48
CA GLY A 71 5.48 -2.33 -0.21
C GLY A 71 6.13 -1.78 -1.45
N ASN A 72 7.44 -1.51 -1.39
CA ASN A 72 8.19 -1.03 -2.55
C ASN A 72 8.22 -2.07 -3.67
N ILE A 73 8.46 -3.34 -3.33
CA ILE A 73 8.44 -4.44 -4.31
C ILE A 73 7.06 -4.52 -4.97
N ALA A 74 6.01 -4.44 -4.15
CA ALA A 74 4.63 -4.54 -4.65
C ALA A 74 4.31 -3.43 -5.64
N ALA A 75 4.66 -2.18 -5.32
CA ALA A 75 4.39 -1.05 -6.20
C ALA A 75 5.15 -1.20 -7.52
N ASP A 76 6.42 -1.63 -7.46
CA ASP A 76 7.23 -1.85 -8.65
C ASP A 76 6.59 -2.90 -9.57
N GLU A 77 6.16 -4.02 -8.99
CA GLU A 77 5.54 -5.08 -9.78
C GLU A 77 4.20 -4.64 -10.39
N LEU A 78 3.40 -3.91 -9.63
CA LEU A 78 2.14 -3.40 -10.14
C LEU A 78 2.35 -2.43 -11.30
N ASN A 79 3.33 -1.55 -11.18
CA ASN A 79 3.62 -0.59 -12.27
C ASN A 79 4.04 -1.30 -13.55
N LYS A 80 4.78 -2.40 -13.45
CA LYS A 80 5.18 -3.20 -14.62
C LYS A 80 3.97 -3.83 -15.31
N LEU A 81 2.88 -4.01 -14.58
CA LEU A 81 1.67 -4.64 -15.10
C LEU A 81 0.56 -3.65 -15.46
N GLY A 82 0.91 -2.37 -15.53
CA GLY A 82 -0.03 -1.34 -16.01
C GLY A 82 -0.85 -0.64 -14.93
N PHE A 83 -0.56 -0.90 -13.66
CA PHE A 83 -1.18 -0.18 -12.55
C PHE A 83 -0.40 1.10 -12.28
N ASP A 84 -1.02 2.03 -11.58
CA ASP A 84 -0.38 3.26 -11.14
C ASP A 84 -0.20 3.17 -9.63
N ALA A 85 1.00 2.79 -9.19
CA ALA A 85 1.25 2.50 -7.78
C ALA A 85 2.43 3.28 -7.22
N ILE A 86 2.27 3.75 -5.99
CA ILE A 86 3.32 4.34 -5.18
C ILE A 86 3.35 3.58 -3.86
N THR A 87 4.38 3.81 -3.05
CA THR A 87 4.49 3.12 -1.76
C THR A 87 4.79 4.14 -0.65
N ILE A 88 4.39 3.80 0.58
CA ILE A 88 4.63 4.67 1.74
C ILE A 88 6.08 4.49 2.21
N GLU A 89 6.84 5.57 2.24
CA GLU A 89 8.18 5.55 2.79
C GLU A 89 8.13 5.20 4.27
N GLY A 90 8.87 4.17 4.67
CA GLY A 90 8.84 3.68 6.04
C GLY A 90 7.62 2.83 6.40
N GLY A 91 6.70 2.63 5.46
CA GLY A 91 5.56 1.74 5.62
C GLY A 91 4.57 2.13 6.70
N TYR A 92 3.89 1.12 7.23
CA TYR A 92 2.87 1.32 8.26
C TYR A 92 3.44 1.91 9.55
N SER A 93 4.68 1.53 9.91
CA SER A 93 5.33 2.08 11.10
C SER A 93 5.45 3.60 11.03
N ALA A 94 5.93 4.11 9.89
CA ALA A 94 6.05 5.56 9.71
C ALA A 94 4.70 6.24 9.67
N TRP A 95 3.73 5.62 9.00
CA TRP A 95 2.37 6.17 8.93
C TRP A 95 1.73 6.28 10.31
N LYS A 96 1.87 5.23 11.11
CA LYS A 96 1.32 5.20 12.46
C LYS A 96 1.97 6.24 13.35
N ASP A 97 3.30 6.35 13.28
CA ASP A 97 4.04 7.35 14.06
C ASP A 97 3.60 8.76 13.70
N TYR A 98 3.46 9.05 12.42
CA TYR A 98 3.03 10.35 11.97
C TYR A 98 1.63 10.69 12.48
N ARG A 99 0.69 9.73 12.39
CA ARG A 99 -0.67 9.93 12.88
C ARG A 99 -0.71 10.14 14.37
N ASN A 100 0.06 9.37 15.13
CA ASN A 100 0.12 9.50 16.57
C ASN A 100 0.64 10.88 17.00
N LYS A 101 1.66 11.38 16.31
CA LYS A 101 2.21 12.70 16.59
C LYS A 101 1.23 13.82 16.30
N ARG A 102 0.44 13.66 15.23
CA ARG A 102 -0.58 14.65 14.87
C ARG A 102 -1.69 14.74 15.90
N GLU A 103 -2.10 13.60 16.41
CA GLU A 103 -3.22 13.48 17.32
C GLU A 103 -2.81 13.75 18.78
N GLY A 104 -1.54 13.61 19.07
CA GLY A 104 -0.99 13.87 20.39
C GLY A 104 -0.56 15.30 20.52
#